data_0c747629e1e98a360e82dafc12342c1f
#
_entry.id   0c747629e1e98a360e82dafc12342c1f
#
_cell.length_a   1.000
_cell.length_b   1.000
_cell.length_c   1.000
_cell.angle_alpha   90.00
_cell.angle_beta   90.00
_cell.angle_gamma   90.00
#
_symmetry.space_group_name_H-M   'P 1'
#
loop_
_entity.id
_entity.type
_entity.pdbx_description
1 polymer ?
#
loop_
_entity_poly.entity_id
_entity_poly.type
_entity_poly.pdbx_seq_one_letter_code
_entity_poly.pdbx_strand_id
1 'polypeptide(L)'
;MSRFRRFKNDFRTGWAKVRQGTAEVADRSLEEMEFLRLKFQLYKVEDQIKEHLRAAGERAFQLMERKGSGVLEDKEIQDLFRKVDQLKQEEARIRFEMDQIKEQG
;
A
#
# COMPACT_ATOMS: atom_id res chain seq x y z
N MET A 1 10.09 -15.39 -6.14
CA MET A 1 8.89 -15.47 -5.31
C MET A 1 9.12 -16.24 -4.02
N SER A 2 9.91 -17.32 -4.04
CA SER A 2 10.22 -18.07 -2.83
C SER A 2 10.98 -17.24 -1.80
N ARG A 3 11.87 -16.32 -2.24
CA ARG A 3 12.59 -15.41 -1.34
C ARG A 3 11.63 -14.47 -0.59
N PHE A 4 10.62 -13.98 -1.29
CA PHE A 4 9.65 -13.06 -0.68
C PHE A 4 8.82 -13.78 0.39
N ARG A 5 8.40 -15.01 0.13
CA ARG A 5 7.64 -15.80 1.11
C ARG A 5 8.47 -16.09 2.36
N ARG A 6 9.74 -16.46 2.16
CA ARG A 6 10.64 -16.76 3.28
C ARG A 6 10.83 -15.53 4.17
N PHE A 7 11.12 -14.40 3.55
CA PHE A 7 11.32 -13.15 4.29
C PHE A 7 10.05 -12.75 5.04
N LYS A 8 8.90 -12.87 4.39
CA LYS A 8 7.62 -12.53 4.99
C LYS A 8 7.28 -13.44 6.17
N ASN A 9 7.57 -14.73 6.05
CA ASN A 9 7.33 -15.69 7.14
C ASN A 9 8.26 -15.43 8.32
N ASP A 10 9.54 -15.18 8.07
CA ASP A 10 10.49 -14.84 9.12
C ASP A 10 10.06 -13.58 9.86
N PHE A 11 9.57 -12.61 9.12
CA PHE A 11 9.11 -11.36 9.68
C PHE A 11 7.88 -11.58 10.57
N ARG A 12 6.94 -12.39 10.13
CA ARG A 12 5.75 -12.74 10.93
C ARG A 12 6.13 -13.42 12.22
N THR A 13 7.04 -14.37 12.15
CA THR A 13 7.50 -15.12 13.32
C THR A 13 8.12 -14.17 14.34
N GLY A 14 9.00 -13.27 13.88
CA GLY A 14 9.61 -12.27 14.75
C GLY A 14 8.59 -11.34 15.37
N TRP A 15 7.60 -10.89 14.58
CA TRP A 15 6.56 -9.99 15.07
C TRP A 15 5.69 -10.68 16.13
N ALA A 16 5.36 -11.95 15.92
CA ALA A 16 4.58 -12.71 16.89
C ALA A 16 5.32 -12.82 18.24
N LYS A 17 6.62 -13.03 18.20
CA LYS A 17 7.44 -13.06 19.40
C LYS A 17 7.45 -11.73 20.14
N VAL A 18 7.50 -10.63 19.42
CA VAL A 18 7.41 -9.29 20.01
C VAL A 18 6.10 -9.12 20.76
N ARG A 19 5.00 -9.62 20.21
CA ARG A 19 3.69 -9.55 20.84
C ARG A 19 3.64 -10.31 22.15
N GLN A 20 4.48 -11.33 22.32
CA GLN A 20 4.54 -12.11 23.56
C GLN A 20 5.37 -11.42 24.64
N GLY A 21 5.82 -10.19 24.38
CA GLY A 21 6.53 -9.41 25.38
C GLY A 21 7.95 -9.84 25.64
N THR A 22 8.56 -10.56 24.70
CA THR A 22 9.95 -10.96 24.82
C THR A 22 10.87 -9.80 24.42
N ALA A 23 12.09 -9.80 24.96
CA ALA A 23 13.08 -8.75 24.72
C ALA A 23 13.69 -8.83 23.31
N GLU A 24 13.15 -9.64 22.43
CA GLU A 24 13.69 -9.86 21.10
C GLU A 24 13.55 -8.66 20.15
N VAL A 25 12.77 -7.64 20.54
CA VAL A 25 12.72 -6.39 19.79
C VAL A 25 14.10 -5.80 19.60
N ALA A 26 14.97 -5.93 20.61
CA ALA A 26 16.33 -5.39 20.55
C ALA A 26 17.22 -6.14 19.56
N ASP A 27 16.88 -7.37 19.22
CA ASP A 27 17.67 -8.20 18.32
C ASP A 27 17.28 -8.05 16.84
N ARG A 28 16.26 -7.25 16.56
CA ARG A 28 15.85 -7.03 15.18
C ARG A 28 16.84 -6.13 14.46
N SER A 29 17.17 -6.52 13.23
CA SER A 29 18.02 -5.69 12.39
C SER A 29 17.29 -4.40 12.01
N LEU A 30 18.06 -3.35 11.73
CA LEU A 30 17.51 -2.11 11.22
C LEU A 30 16.78 -2.33 9.88
N GLU A 31 17.26 -3.28 9.09
CA GLU A 31 16.64 -3.63 7.82
C GLU A 31 15.23 -4.21 8.00
N GLU A 32 15.05 -5.06 9.00
CA GLU A 32 13.73 -5.62 9.30
C GLU A 32 12.76 -4.54 9.75
N MET A 33 13.23 -3.61 10.57
CA MET A 33 12.41 -2.50 11.04
C MET A 33 12.04 -1.57 9.89
N GLU A 34 12.98 -1.30 9.01
CA GLU A 34 12.74 -0.48 7.83
C GLU A 34 11.73 -1.15 6.90
N PHE A 35 11.85 -2.45 6.69
CA PHE A 35 10.90 -3.21 5.88
C PHE A 35 9.49 -3.12 6.46
N LEU A 36 9.36 -3.26 7.79
CA LEU A 36 8.07 -3.16 8.45
C LEU A 36 7.45 -1.77 8.28
N ARG A 37 8.26 -0.74 8.43
CA ARG A 37 7.81 0.64 8.24
C ARG A 37 7.28 0.85 6.82
N LEU A 38 8.02 0.37 5.82
CA LEU A 38 7.61 0.48 4.43
C LEU A 38 6.33 -0.30 4.16
N LYS A 39 6.19 -1.46 4.79
CA LYS A 39 4.99 -2.28 4.64
C LYS A 39 3.75 -1.56 5.16
N PHE A 40 3.86 -0.89 6.30
CA PHE A 40 2.76 -0.10 6.83
C PHE A 40 2.43 1.09 5.92
N GLN A 41 3.44 1.75 5.38
CA GLN A 41 3.23 2.81 4.40
C GLN A 41 2.53 2.29 3.16
N LEU A 42 2.92 1.11 2.69
CA LEU A 42 2.30 0.48 1.54
C LEU A 42 0.81 0.24 1.77
N TYR A 43 0.46 -0.33 2.93
CA TYR A 43 -0.94 -0.58 3.27
C TYR A 43 -1.76 0.71 3.28
N LYS A 44 -1.18 1.77 3.84
CA LYS A 44 -1.86 3.06 3.89
C LYS A 44 -2.11 3.62 2.48
N VAL A 45 -1.12 3.52 1.61
CA VAL A 45 -1.24 3.98 0.23
C VAL A 45 -2.29 3.15 -0.51
N GLU A 46 -2.28 1.83 -0.35
CA GLU A 46 -3.26 0.95 -0.98
C GLU A 46 -4.69 1.26 -0.52
N ASP A 47 -4.87 1.54 0.76
CA ASP A 47 -6.18 1.93 1.29
C ASP A 47 -6.65 3.26 0.69
N GLN A 48 -5.75 4.22 0.55
CA GLN A 48 -6.08 5.50 -0.07
C GLN A 48 -6.47 5.33 -1.54
N ILE A 49 -5.78 4.46 -2.26
CA ILE A 49 -6.13 4.15 -3.65
C ILE A 49 -7.56 3.58 -3.72
N LYS A 50 -7.86 2.61 -2.86
CA LYS A 50 -9.21 2.01 -2.82
C LYS A 50 -10.28 3.06 -2.52
N GLU A 51 -10.01 3.94 -1.56
CA GLU A 51 -10.97 5.00 -1.20
C GLU A 51 -11.24 5.94 -2.37
N HIS A 52 -10.19 6.36 -3.07
CA HIS A 52 -10.37 7.26 -4.21
C HIS A 52 -11.07 6.57 -5.37
N LEU A 53 -10.76 5.30 -5.63
CA LEU A 53 -11.46 4.54 -6.67
C LEU A 53 -12.92 4.33 -6.31
N ARG A 54 -13.23 4.08 -5.05
CA ARG A 54 -14.60 3.95 -4.59
C ARG A 54 -15.37 5.25 -4.78
N ALA A 55 -14.75 6.36 -4.40
CA ALA A 55 -15.38 7.68 -4.57
C ALA A 55 -15.62 8.00 -6.05
N ALA A 56 -14.66 7.66 -6.90
CA ALA A 56 -14.82 7.86 -8.34
C ALA A 56 -15.93 7.01 -8.90
N GLY A 57 -16.06 5.76 -8.45
CA GLY A 57 -17.12 4.86 -8.87
C GLY A 57 -18.49 5.36 -8.45
N GLU A 58 -18.63 5.84 -7.21
CA GLU A 58 -19.88 6.40 -6.72
C GLU A 58 -20.27 7.65 -7.51
N ARG A 59 -19.29 8.52 -7.80
CA ARG A 59 -19.55 9.71 -8.58
C ARG A 59 -19.96 9.37 -10.01
N ALA A 60 -19.30 8.40 -10.61
CA ALA A 60 -19.64 7.94 -11.95
C ALA A 60 -21.05 7.40 -12.01
N PHE A 61 -21.44 6.60 -11.01
CA PHE A 61 -22.79 6.04 -10.92
C PHE A 61 -23.83 7.15 -10.84
N GLN A 62 -23.59 8.16 -9.98
CA GLN A 62 -24.50 9.29 -9.84
C GLN A 62 -24.67 10.06 -11.14
N LEU A 63 -23.56 10.28 -11.86
CA LEU A 63 -23.62 10.99 -13.14
C LEU A 63 -24.39 10.20 -14.18
N MET A 64 -24.21 8.88 -14.21
CA MET A 64 -24.93 8.04 -15.15
C MET A 64 -26.43 8.03 -14.86
N GLU A 65 -26.82 8.06 -13.59
CA GLU A 65 -28.21 8.14 -13.22
C GLU A 65 -28.87 9.46 -13.65
N ARG A 66 -28.13 10.57 -13.47
CA ARG A 66 -28.68 11.90 -13.71
C ARG A 66 -28.62 12.31 -15.19
N LYS A 67 -27.50 12.05 -15.84
CA LYS A 67 -27.23 12.57 -17.18
C LYS A 67 -27.03 11.51 -18.24
N GLY A 68 -26.81 10.26 -17.83
CA GLY A 68 -26.55 9.18 -18.76
C GLY A 68 -25.18 9.23 -19.45
N SER A 69 -24.38 10.27 -19.20
CA SER A 69 -23.07 10.43 -19.83
C SER A 69 -22.26 11.48 -19.06
N GLY A 70 -21.07 11.77 -19.54
CA GLY A 70 -20.24 12.83 -18.99
C GLY A 70 -19.30 12.39 -17.89
N VAL A 71 -19.11 11.08 -17.71
CA VAL A 71 -18.25 10.54 -16.66
C VAL A 71 -16.78 10.96 -16.88
N LEU A 72 -16.30 10.88 -18.12
CA LEU A 72 -14.91 11.18 -18.43
C LEU A 72 -14.60 12.66 -18.40
N GLU A 73 -15.61 13.50 -18.58
CA GLU A 73 -15.44 14.96 -18.56
C GLU A 73 -15.62 15.54 -17.17
N ASP A 74 -16.06 14.74 -16.19
CA ASP A 74 -16.29 15.23 -14.83
C ASP A 74 -14.98 15.55 -14.14
N LYS A 75 -14.88 16.78 -13.65
CA LYS A 75 -13.66 17.26 -13.01
C LYS A 75 -13.34 16.51 -11.75
N GLU A 76 -14.35 16.20 -10.94
CA GLU A 76 -14.16 15.47 -9.69
C GLU A 76 -13.59 14.07 -9.95
N ILE A 77 -14.09 13.37 -10.96
CA ILE A 77 -13.57 12.06 -11.34
C ILE A 77 -12.13 12.19 -11.84
N GLN A 78 -11.86 13.19 -12.68
CA GLN A 78 -10.50 13.41 -13.17
C GLN A 78 -9.52 13.69 -12.03
N ASP A 79 -9.93 14.49 -11.05
CA ASP A 79 -9.10 14.77 -9.88
C ASP A 79 -8.84 13.52 -9.05
N LEU A 80 -9.87 12.69 -8.86
CA LEU A 80 -9.71 11.44 -8.14
C LEU A 80 -8.76 10.48 -8.86
N PHE A 81 -8.87 10.37 -10.16
CA PHE A 81 -7.95 9.53 -10.94
C PHE A 81 -6.53 10.05 -10.90
N ARG A 82 -6.35 11.37 -10.88
CA ARG A 82 -5.01 11.95 -10.75
C ARG A 82 -4.40 11.58 -9.40
N LYS A 83 -5.18 11.65 -8.34
CA LYS A 83 -4.72 11.24 -7.00
C LYS A 83 -4.36 9.76 -6.97
N VAL A 84 -5.17 8.91 -7.60
CA VAL A 84 -4.88 7.48 -7.70
C VAL A 84 -3.55 7.27 -8.44
N ASP A 85 -3.34 7.99 -9.54
CA ASP A 85 -2.12 7.85 -10.32
C ASP A 85 -0.89 8.22 -9.49
N GLN A 86 -0.96 9.32 -8.75
CA GLN A 86 0.13 9.73 -7.87
C GLN A 86 0.39 8.68 -6.77
N LEU A 87 -0.67 8.13 -6.19
CA LEU A 87 -0.54 7.11 -5.17
C LEU A 87 0.03 5.81 -5.72
N LYS A 88 -0.31 5.45 -6.96
CA LYS A 88 0.28 4.27 -7.60
C LYS A 88 1.77 4.45 -7.86
N GLN A 89 2.21 5.65 -8.17
CA GLN A 89 3.63 5.93 -8.31
C GLN A 89 4.33 5.77 -6.97
N GLU A 90 3.73 6.25 -5.90
CA GLU A 90 4.27 6.07 -4.55
C GLU A 90 4.28 4.60 -4.13
N GLU A 91 3.23 3.87 -4.46
CA GLU A 91 3.17 2.43 -4.23
C GLU A 91 4.34 1.72 -4.91
N ALA A 92 4.60 2.05 -6.16
CA ALA A 92 5.71 1.46 -6.90
C ALA A 92 7.06 1.79 -6.26
N ARG A 93 7.23 3.02 -5.79
CA ARG A 93 8.45 3.44 -5.10
C ARG A 93 8.65 2.64 -3.81
N ILE A 94 7.60 2.49 -3.03
CA ILE A 94 7.68 1.74 -1.77
C ILE A 94 8.02 0.28 -2.04
N ARG A 95 7.38 -0.33 -3.03
CA ARG A 95 7.67 -1.72 -3.39
C ARG A 95 9.11 -1.90 -3.86
N PHE A 96 9.61 -0.93 -4.60
CA PHE A 96 11.01 -0.94 -5.04
C PHE A 96 11.95 -0.91 -3.84
N GLU A 97 11.70 -0.02 -2.89
CA GLU A 97 12.51 0.08 -1.68
C GLU A 97 12.47 -1.20 -0.85
N MET A 98 11.28 -1.82 -0.75
CA MET A 98 11.12 -3.10 -0.06
C MET A 98 11.92 -4.20 -0.73
N ASP A 99 11.92 -4.23 -2.06
CA ASP A 99 12.67 -5.22 -2.82
C ASP A 99 14.18 -5.06 -2.63
N GLN A 100 14.66 -3.82 -2.49
CA GLN A 100 16.07 -3.56 -2.21
C GLN A 100 16.49 -4.16 -0.88
N ILE A 101 15.69 -3.99 0.15
CA ILE A 101 15.97 -4.56 1.47
C ILE A 101 15.97 -6.08 1.39
N LYS A 102 14.99 -6.65 0.72
CA LYS A 102 14.85 -8.08 0.54
C LYS A 102 16.06 -8.71 -0.14
N GLU A 103 16.62 -8.04 -1.13
CA GLU A 103 17.78 -8.54 -1.86
C GLU A 103 19.07 -8.47 -1.03
N GLN A 104 19.14 -7.53 -0.10
CA GLN A 104 20.29 -7.38 0.80
C GLN A 104 20.26 -8.37 1.96
N GLY A 105 19.07 -8.83 2.30
CA GLY A 105 18.88 -9.78 3.38
C GLY A 105 18.77 -11.20 2.88
#